data_d80f0d037b8dde608f5ac52528494034
#
_entry.id   d80f0d037b8dde608f5ac52528494034
#
_cell.length_a   1.000
_cell.length_b   1.000
_cell.length_c   1.000
_cell.angle_alpha   90.00
_cell.angle_beta   90.00
_cell.angle_gamma   90.00
#
_symmetry.space_group_name_H-M   'P 1'
#
loop_
_entity.id
_entity.type
_entity.pdbx_description
1 polymer ?
#
loop_
_entity_poly.entity_id
_entity_poly.type
_entity_poly.pdbx_seq_one_letter_code
_entity_poly.pdbx_strand_id
1 'polypeptide(L)'
;GGKVIVISMGPEQAKEAIKTCLSVGADAGYLISSRKFGGSDTLATSYILSEAIKAVEEKEGLKFDLILCGKQAVDGDTAQVGPEIAEHLGLPQITYALDIIEKDGDIQVKRECDEGYDMISTQLPAVVTVVRLPYEPRYPTIKSKMAAKKKEIPVLTEEDIPAINLERCGLSGSPTKVKKTYTPVTEKNGVKLQDIEAEDAAKQVVKLIYDAKIL
;
A
#
# COMPACT_ATOMS: atom_id res chain seq x y z
N GLY A 1 -22.97 8.04 -5.48
CA GLY A 1 -21.64 7.65 -5.81
C GLY A 1 -20.62 8.52 -5.10
N GLY A 2 -19.61 7.93 -4.53
CA GLY A 2 -18.52 8.64 -3.91
C GLY A 2 -17.49 9.14 -4.92
N LYS A 3 -16.62 10.05 -4.50
CA LYS A 3 -15.45 10.54 -5.26
C LYS A 3 -14.20 9.80 -4.78
N VAL A 4 -13.41 9.28 -5.70
CA VAL A 4 -12.16 8.56 -5.41
C VAL A 4 -10.97 9.38 -5.88
N ILE A 5 -10.10 9.77 -4.95
CA ILE A 5 -8.89 10.53 -5.23
C ILE A 5 -7.67 9.67 -4.86
N VAL A 6 -6.72 9.54 -5.77
CA VAL A 6 -5.49 8.79 -5.56
C VAL A 6 -4.37 9.75 -5.19
N ILE A 7 -3.71 9.47 -4.08
CA ILE A 7 -2.51 10.20 -3.64
C ILE A 7 -1.34 9.21 -3.62
N SER A 8 -0.26 9.55 -4.29
CA SER A 8 0.94 8.71 -4.31
C SER A 8 2.18 9.58 -4.10
N MET A 9 3.09 9.12 -3.24
CA MET A 9 4.38 9.77 -3.03
C MET A 9 5.47 8.99 -3.76
N GLY A 10 6.27 9.70 -4.54
CA GLY A 10 7.35 9.06 -5.29
C GLY A 10 7.96 9.94 -6.37
N PRO A 11 8.87 9.37 -7.17
CA PRO A 11 9.42 10.06 -8.33
C PRO A 11 8.39 10.22 -9.45
N GLU A 12 8.74 10.98 -10.49
CA GLU A 12 7.86 11.29 -11.63
C GLU A 12 7.22 10.04 -12.27
N GLN A 13 7.94 8.91 -12.29
CA GLN A 13 7.44 7.64 -12.82
C GLN A 13 6.21 7.12 -12.08
N ALA A 14 5.99 7.51 -10.83
CA ALA A 14 4.83 7.10 -10.05
C ALA A 14 3.50 7.61 -10.63
N LYS A 15 3.53 8.61 -11.54
CA LYS A 15 2.34 9.04 -12.31
C LYS A 15 1.71 7.89 -13.10
N GLU A 16 2.49 6.91 -13.55
CA GLU A 16 1.94 5.78 -14.30
C GLU A 16 1.04 4.88 -13.43
N ALA A 17 1.37 4.73 -12.14
CA ALA A 17 0.49 4.04 -11.19
C ALA A 17 -0.83 4.81 -10.98
N ILE A 18 -0.75 6.13 -10.83
CA ILE A 18 -1.94 7.00 -10.70
C ILE A 18 -2.82 6.90 -11.96
N LYS A 19 -2.23 6.95 -13.16
CA LYS A 19 -2.96 6.78 -14.43
C LYS A 19 -3.64 5.41 -14.52
N THR A 20 -3.02 4.37 -13.99
CA THR A 20 -3.63 3.05 -13.92
C THR A 20 -4.89 3.09 -13.07
N CYS A 21 -4.85 3.71 -11.88
CA CYS A 21 -6.04 3.89 -11.03
C CYS A 21 -7.12 4.73 -11.71
N LEU A 22 -6.75 5.83 -12.38
CA LEU A 22 -7.67 6.65 -13.16
C LEU A 22 -8.33 5.87 -14.30
N SER A 23 -7.62 4.92 -14.91
CA SER A 23 -8.13 4.10 -16.01
C SER A 23 -9.18 3.08 -15.56
N VAL A 24 -9.22 2.73 -14.29
CA VAL A 24 -10.18 1.79 -13.70
C VAL A 24 -11.26 2.47 -12.85
N GLY A 25 -11.28 3.80 -12.79
CA GLY A 25 -12.43 4.52 -12.25
C GLY A 25 -12.15 5.55 -11.15
N ALA A 26 -10.90 5.79 -10.79
CA ALA A 26 -10.58 6.92 -9.93
C ALA A 26 -10.88 8.26 -10.61
N ASP A 27 -11.35 9.26 -9.84
CA ASP A 27 -11.79 10.55 -10.36
C ASP A 27 -10.67 11.54 -10.54
N ALA A 28 -9.72 11.58 -9.60
CA ALA A 28 -8.55 12.45 -9.63
C ALA A 28 -7.32 11.75 -9.05
N GLY A 29 -6.14 12.34 -9.26
CA GLY A 29 -4.90 11.82 -8.70
C GLY A 29 -3.87 12.91 -8.49
N TYR A 30 -3.09 12.79 -7.43
CA TYR A 30 -2.03 13.70 -7.05
C TYR A 30 -0.72 12.96 -6.81
N LEU A 31 0.36 13.46 -7.40
CA LEU A 31 1.70 12.99 -7.09
C LEU A 31 2.36 13.91 -6.06
N ILE A 32 2.81 13.34 -4.97
CA ILE A 32 3.60 14.04 -3.95
C ILE A 32 5.07 13.78 -4.26
N SER A 33 5.78 14.81 -4.71
CA SER A 33 7.15 14.63 -5.20
C SER A 33 8.00 15.87 -4.96
N SER A 34 9.08 15.67 -4.21
CA SER A 34 10.13 16.65 -4.00
C SER A 34 11.46 15.95 -3.72
N ARG A 35 12.56 16.59 -4.05
CA ARG A 35 13.90 16.11 -3.65
C ARG A 35 14.06 16.07 -2.13
N LYS A 36 13.37 16.94 -1.39
CA LYS A 36 13.38 17.00 0.07
C LYS A 36 12.65 15.82 0.73
N PHE A 37 11.82 15.12 -0.02
CA PHE A 37 11.12 13.91 0.44
C PHE A 37 11.91 12.63 0.20
N GLY A 38 12.99 12.69 -0.59
CA GLY A 38 13.80 11.54 -0.94
C GLY A 38 14.49 10.90 0.27
N GLY A 39 14.48 9.55 0.32
CA GLY A 39 15.08 8.79 1.41
C GLY A 39 14.25 8.75 2.69
N SER A 40 12.97 9.15 2.64
CA SER A 40 12.02 9.00 3.75
C SER A 40 11.84 7.52 4.10
N ASP A 41 11.89 7.20 5.38
CA ASP A 41 11.41 5.93 5.94
C ASP A 41 9.89 5.98 6.14
N THR A 42 9.30 5.00 6.84
CA THR A 42 7.84 4.94 7.05
C THR A 42 7.34 6.14 7.84
N LEU A 43 8.04 6.55 8.87
CA LEU A 43 7.63 7.68 9.72
C LEU A 43 7.63 9.01 8.96
N ALA A 44 8.67 9.30 8.20
CA ALA A 44 8.74 10.50 7.37
C ALA A 44 7.73 10.43 6.21
N THR A 45 7.55 9.26 5.60
CA THR A 45 6.57 9.05 4.51
C THR A 45 5.15 9.27 4.99
N SER A 46 4.76 8.68 6.11
CA SER A 46 3.41 8.83 6.68
C SER A 46 3.11 10.26 7.09
N TYR A 47 4.09 10.96 7.65
CA TYR A 47 3.97 12.38 7.96
C TYR A 47 3.73 13.22 6.70
N ILE A 48 4.56 13.05 5.66
CA ILE A 48 4.41 13.78 4.40
C ILE A 48 3.04 13.49 3.78
N LEU A 49 2.62 12.23 3.75
CA LEU A 49 1.32 11.84 3.19
C LEU A 49 0.15 12.40 4.00
N SER A 50 0.25 12.44 5.33
CA SER A 50 -0.82 13.02 6.17
C SER A 50 -1.00 14.52 5.92
N GLU A 51 0.09 15.28 5.76
CA GLU A 51 0.02 16.69 5.43
C GLU A 51 -0.45 16.91 3.98
N ALA A 52 -0.04 16.04 3.04
CA ALA A 52 -0.52 16.07 1.66
C ALA A 52 -2.03 15.76 1.57
N ILE A 53 -2.55 14.83 2.37
CA ILE A 53 -3.99 14.53 2.45
C ILE A 53 -4.76 15.80 2.83
N LYS A 54 -4.32 16.53 3.87
CA LYS A 54 -4.94 17.79 4.30
C LYS A 54 -4.90 18.86 3.21
N ALA A 55 -3.75 18.99 2.52
CA ALA A 55 -3.60 19.94 1.42
C ALA A 55 -4.51 19.59 0.22
N VAL A 56 -4.69 18.31 -0.08
CA VAL A 56 -5.61 17.85 -1.14
C VAL A 56 -7.06 18.07 -0.74
N GLU A 57 -7.45 17.83 0.52
CA GLU A 57 -8.78 18.14 1.03
C GLU A 57 -9.11 19.63 0.86
N GLU A 58 -8.18 20.51 1.22
CA GLU A 58 -8.35 21.96 1.05
C GLU A 58 -8.48 22.35 -0.43
N LYS A 59 -7.61 21.80 -1.29
CA LYS A 59 -7.61 22.07 -2.73
C LYS A 59 -8.88 21.60 -3.43
N GLU A 60 -9.43 20.47 -3.00
CA GLU A 60 -10.65 19.87 -3.55
C GLU A 60 -11.93 20.43 -2.90
N GLY A 61 -11.80 21.17 -1.79
CA GLY A 61 -12.93 21.71 -1.03
C GLY A 61 -13.81 20.63 -0.39
N LEU A 62 -13.21 19.51 0.04
CA LEU A 62 -13.91 18.39 0.65
C LEU A 62 -13.13 17.82 1.84
N LYS A 63 -13.77 16.93 2.59
CA LYS A 63 -13.11 16.04 3.56
C LYS A 63 -13.21 14.60 3.10
N PHE A 64 -12.18 13.81 3.38
CA PHE A 64 -12.23 12.38 3.10
C PHE A 64 -12.93 11.64 4.23
N ASP A 65 -13.97 10.89 3.89
CA ASP A 65 -14.66 10.01 4.83
C ASP A 65 -13.85 8.73 5.08
N LEU A 66 -13.15 8.23 4.06
CA LEU A 66 -12.39 6.99 4.16
C LEU A 66 -11.05 7.11 3.42
N ILE A 67 -9.97 6.79 4.12
CA ILE A 67 -8.63 6.71 3.57
C ILE A 67 -8.25 5.24 3.44
N LEU A 68 -8.05 4.78 2.20
CA LEU A 68 -7.65 3.41 1.91
C LEU A 68 -6.16 3.35 1.58
N CYS A 69 -5.44 2.49 2.27
CA CYS A 69 -4.04 2.18 2.01
C CYS A 69 -3.87 0.71 1.64
N GLY A 70 -2.86 0.36 0.86
CA GLY A 70 -2.43 -1.02 0.76
C GLY A 70 -1.88 -1.54 2.08
N LYS A 71 -1.84 -2.85 2.27
CA LYS A 71 -1.26 -3.50 3.45
C LYS A 71 0.16 -3.00 3.72
N GLN A 72 1.01 -3.03 2.69
CA GLN A 72 2.43 -2.69 2.78
C GLN A 72 3.04 -2.45 1.41
N ALA A 73 4.18 -1.77 1.36
CA ALA A 73 5.02 -1.68 0.18
C ALA A 73 5.89 -2.93 0.04
N VAL A 74 6.16 -3.36 -1.20
CA VAL A 74 6.91 -4.60 -1.48
C VAL A 74 8.40 -4.46 -1.14
N ASP A 75 8.94 -3.25 -1.22
CA ASP A 75 10.35 -2.94 -0.96
C ASP A 75 10.69 -2.86 0.54
N GLY A 76 9.79 -2.33 1.36
CA GLY A 76 10.01 -2.15 2.80
C GLY A 76 9.40 -3.24 3.66
N ASP A 77 8.28 -3.80 3.24
CA ASP A 77 7.56 -4.92 3.88
C ASP A 77 7.20 -4.70 5.37
N THR A 78 6.98 -3.43 5.77
CA THR A 78 6.80 -3.05 7.18
C THR A 78 5.35 -2.90 7.63
N ALA A 79 4.41 -2.69 6.70
CA ALA A 79 2.98 -2.45 6.97
C ALA A 79 2.68 -1.28 7.95
N GLN A 80 3.56 -0.29 8.03
CA GLN A 80 3.49 0.79 9.02
C GLN A 80 2.81 2.06 8.50
N VAL A 81 2.98 2.41 7.23
CA VAL A 81 2.58 3.73 6.70
C VAL A 81 1.09 4.02 6.88
N GLY A 82 0.20 3.06 6.64
CA GLY A 82 -1.24 3.25 6.85
C GLY A 82 -1.61 3.59 8.30
N PRO A 83 -1.22 2.76 9.29
CA PRO A 83 -1.38 3.04 10.71
C PRO A 83 -0.77 4.36 11.17
N GLU A 84 0.43 4.71 10.70
CA GLU A 84 1.10 5.97 11.03
C GLU A 84 0.37 7.19 10.44
N ILE A 85 -0.23 7.08 9.23
CA ILE A 85 -1.10 8.13 8.68
C ILE A 85 -2.32 8.33 9.59
N ALA A 86 -2.93 7.25 10.08
CA ALA A 86 -4.07 7.35 10.99
C ALA A 86 -3.71 8.10 12.27
N GLU A 87 -2.56 7.80 12.86
CA GLU A 87 -2.04 8.48 14.05
C GLU A 87 -1.79 9.97 13.78
N HIS A 88 -1.13 10.32 12.67
CA HIS A 88 -0.89 11.72 12.29
C HIS A 88 -2.17 12.52 12.03
N LEU A 89 -3.23 11.86 11.55
CA LEU A 89 -4.52 12.50 11.30
C LEU A 89 -5.45 12.45 12.53
N GLY A 90 -5.12 11.70 13.56
CA GLY A 90 -5.97 11.47 14.74
C GLY A 90 -7.25 10.71 14.40
N LEU A 91 -7.17 9.76 13.44
CA LEU A 91 -8.30 8.99 12.95
C LEU A 91 -8.28 7.54 13.46
N PRO A 92 -9.44 6.92 13.67
CA PRO A 92 -9.51 5.49 13.91
C PRO A 92 -8.97 4.72 12.70
N GLN A 93 -8.41 3.53 12.98
CA GLN A 93 -7.85 2.68 11.94
C GLN A 93 -8.29 1.23 12.07
N ILE A 94 -8.41 0.55 10.93
CA ILE A 94 -8.56 -0.90 10.86
C ILE A 94 -7.58 -1.42 9.81
N THR A 95 -6.73 -2.39 10.21
CA THR A 95 -5.71 -2.98 9.32
C THR A 95 -6.19 -4.28 8.69
N TYR A 96 -5.61 -4.63 7.53
CA TYR A 96 -5.77 -5.94 6.87
C TYR A 96 -7.19 -6.27 6.47
N ALA A 97 -7.92 -5.31 5.90
CA ALA A 97 -9.29 -5.49 5.46
C ALA A 97 -9.38 -6.47 4.28
N LEU A 98 -10.22 -7.49 4.44
CA LEU A 98 -10.67 -8.42 3.39
C LEU A 98 -11.96 -7.91 2.73
N ASP A 99 -12.78 -7.17 3.48
CA ASP A 99 -14.03 -6.59 3.00
C ASP A 99 -14.41 -5.38 3.86
N ILE A 100 -15.11 -4.42 3.26
CA ILE A 100 -15.58 -3.19 3.91
C ILE A 100 -17.06 -2.99 3.55
N ILE A 101 -17.91 -2.91 4.55
CA ILE A 101 -19.35 -2.76 4.41
C ILE A 101 -19.78 -1.45 5.10
N GLU A 102 -20.47 -0.57 4.39
CA GLU A 102 -21.13 0.58 4.99
C GLU A 102 -22.40 0.12 5.70
N LYS A 103 -22.61 0.59 6.93
CA LYS A 103 -23.76 0.27 7.73
C LYS A 103 -24.13 1.44 8.65
N ASP A 104 -25.30 2.02 8.41
CA ASP A 104 -25.87 3.09 9.24
C ASP A 104 -24.97 4.34 9.42
N GLY A 105 -24.15 4.65 8.40
CA GLY A 105 -23.19 5.75 8.42
C GLY A 105 -21.82 5.41 9.01
N ASP A 106 -21.66 4.21 9.55
CA ASP A 106 -20.40 3.63 10.02
C ASP A 106 -19.86 2.62 9.00
N ILE A 107 -18.67 2.10 9.23
CA ILE A 107 -18.13 0.96 8.47
C ILE A 107 -17.92 -0.26 9.34
N GLN A 108 -18.24 -1.42 8.77
CA GLN A 108 -17.85 -2.73 9.30
C GLN A 108 -16.79 -3.33 8.38
N VAL A 109 -15.68 -3.74 8.96
CA VAL A 109 -14.54 -4.29 8.22
C VAL A 109 -14.30 -5.72 8.64
N LYS A 110 -14.23 -6.61 7.65
CA LYS A 110 -13.75 -7.97 7.84
C LYS A 110 -12.23 -7.95 7.80
N ARG A 111 -11.59 -8.07 8.94
CA ARG A 111 -10.14 -7.99 9.11
C ARG A 111 -9.52 -9.38 9.12
N GLU A 112 -8.47 -9.59 8.31
CA GLU A 112 -7.66 -10.80 8.32
C GLU A 112 -6.87 -10.93 9.63
N CYS A 113 -6.86 -12.12 10.22
CA CYS A 113 -6.00 -12.48 11.35
C CYS A 113 -5.49 -13.92 11.18
N ASP A 114 -4.52 -14.34 12.00
CA ASP A 114 -3.84 -15.64 11.86
C ASP A 114 -4.80 -16.84 11.96
N GLU A 115 -5.86 -16.73 12.76
CA GLU A 115 -6.85 -17.81 12.98
C GLU A 115 -8.11 -17.67 12.12
N GLY A 116 -8.17 -16.66 11.23
CA GLY A 116 -9.34 -16.44 10.38
C GLY A 116 -9.64 -14.96 10.10
N TYR A 117 -10.70 -14.42 10.73
CA TYR A 117 -11.05 -13.01 10.57
C TYR A 117 -11.81 -12.45 11.77
N ASP A 118 -11.65 -11.17 12.02
CA ASP A 118 -12.44 -10.39 12.96
C ASP A 118 -13.44 -9.50 12.21
N MET A 119 -14.58 -9.21 12.81
CA MET A 119 -15.50 -8.17 12.37
C MET A 119 -15.36 -6.96 13.28
N ILE A 120 -14.83 -5.86 12.73
CA ILE A 120 -14.54 -4.63 13.48
C ILE A 120 -15.38 -3.50 12.89
N SER A 121 -16.05 -2.72 13.74
CA SER A 121 -16.80 -1.54 13.34
C SER A 121 -16.11 -0.28 13.81
N THR A 122 -16.16 0.78 13.01
CA THR A 122 -15.68 2.12 13.38
C THR A 122 -16.49 3.20 12.67
N GLN A 123 -16.48 4.38 13.29
CA GLN A 123 -17.08 5.57 12.71
C GLN A 123 -16.18 6.17 11.62
N LEU A 124 -16.78 6.88 10.68
CA LEU A 124 -16.08 7.71 9.72
C LEU A 124 -15.83 9.12 10.29
N PRO A 125 -14.74 9.81 9.91
CA PRO A 125 -13.70 9.36 8.98
C PRO A 125 -12.75 8.33 9.59
N ALA A 126 -12.21 7.43 8.75
CA ALA A 126 -11.33 6.34 9.20
C ALA A 126 -10.23 6.02 8.17
N VAL A 127 -9.15 5.37 8.63
CA VAL A 127 -8.10 4.81 7.78
C VAL A 127 -8.20 3.29 7.78
N VAL A 128 -8.18 2.68 6.61
CA VAL A 128 -8.24 1.22 6.47
C VAL A 128 -7.10 0.74 5.56
N THR A 129 -6.33 -0.25 6.02
CA THR A 129 -5.37 -0.92 5.14
C THR A 129 -5.98 -2.18 4.56
N VAL A 130 -5.77 -2.43 3.26
CA VAL A 130 -6.44 -3.48 2.51
C VAL A 130 -5.44 -4.55 2.10
N VAL A 131 -5.79 -5.82 2.31
CA VAL A 131 -5.05 -6.98 1.79
C VAL A 131 -5.55 -7.35 0.40
N ARG A 132 -4.99 -8.42 -0.18
CA ARG A 132 -5.49 -8.93 -1.46
C ARG A 132 -6.95 -9.37 -1.33
N LEU A 133 -7.82 -8.71 -2.09
CA LEU A 133 -9.24 -9.01 -2.10
C LEU A 133 -9.53 -10.33 -2.84
N PRO A 134 -10.59 -11.05 -2.46
CA PRO A 134 -10.93 -12.35 -3.06
C PRO A 134 -11.55 -12.24 -4.46
N TYR A 135 -11.76 -11.04 -4.98
CA TYR A 135 -12.34 -10.80 -6.31
C TYR A 135 -11.35 -10.16 -7.26
N GLU A 136 -11.54 -10.41 -8.55
CA GLU A 136 -10.72 -9.83 -9.61
C GLU A 136 -11.03 -8.34 -9.81
N PRO A 137 -10.00 -7.49 -9.85
CA PRO A 137 -10.21 -6.08 -10.16
C PRO A 137 -10.70 -5.89 -11.59
N ARG A 138 -11.53 -4.87 -11.80
CA ARG A 138 -11.99 -4.54 -13.16
C ARG A 138 -10.80 -4.16 -14.06
N TYR A 139 -10.87 -4.61 -15.31
CA TYR A 139 -9.88 -4.23 -16.32
C TYR A 139 -10.26 -2.91 -17.00
N PRO A 140 -9.29 -2.07 -17.31
CA PRO A 140 -9.56 -0.83 -18.03
C PRO A 140 -9.92 -1.09 -19.49
N THR A 141 -10.89 -0.36 -20.01
CA THR A 141 -11.21 -0.34 -21.45
C THR A 141 -10.20 0.50 -22.22
N ILE A 142 -10.13 0.34 -23.55
CA ILE A 142 -9.29 1.20 -24.41
C ILE A 142 -9.69 2.67 -24.21
N LYS A 143 -11.00 2.96 -24.18
CA LYS A 143 -11.52 4.33 -23.98
C LYS A 143 -11.08 4.92 -22.65
N SER A 144 -11.18 4.19 -21.53
CA SER A 144 -10.78 4.68 -20.21
C SER A 144 -9.26 4.84 -20.10
N LYS A 145 -8.46 3.95 -20.70
CA LYS A 145 -7.00 4.13 -20.80
C LYS A 145 -6.62 5.41 -21.55
N MET A 146 -7.27 5.67 -22.69
CA MET A 146 -7.02 6.90 -23.46
C MET A 146 -7.45 8.15 -22.70
N ALA A 147 -8.56 8.11 -21.98
CA ALA A 147 -9.01 9.21 -21.14
C ALA A 147 -8.04 9.46 -19.97
N ALA A 148 -7.61 8.42 -19.28
CA ALA A 148 -6.63 8.51 -18.18
C ALA A 148 -5.27 9.09 -18.64
N LYS A 149 -4.79 8.72 -19.84
CA LYS A 149 -3.55 9.28 -20.40
C LYS A 149 -3.61 10.80 -20.62
N LYS A 150 -4.80 11.34 -20.92
CA LYS A 150 -5.03 12.78 -21.14
C LYS A 150 -5.24 13.57 -19.86
N LYS A 151 -5.57 12.90 -18.74
CA LYS A 151 -5.73 13.58 -17.45
C LYS A 151 -4.40 14.12 -16.97
N GLU A 152 -4.38 15.37 -16.61
CA GLU A 152 -3.26 15.97 -15.90
C GLU A 152 -3.23 15.44 -14.46
N ILE A 153 -2.02 15.13 -13.99
CA ILE A 153 -1.77 14.72 -12.60
C ILE A 153 -0.95 15.82 -11.96
N PRO A 154 -1.56 16.64 -11.11
CA PRO A 154 -0.84 17.66 -10.36
C PRO A 154 0.26 17.04 -9.52
N VAL A 155 1.41 17.72 -9.50
CA VAL A 155 2.53 17.38 -8.60
C VAL A 155 2.51 18.37 -7.46
N LEU A 156 2.42 17.88 -6.24
CA LEU A 156 2.53 18.69 -5.03
C LEU A 156 3.95 18.53 -4.47
N THR A 157 4.59 19.66 -4.27
CA THR A 157 5.89 19.79 -3.64
C THR A 157 5.74 20.27 -2.19
N GLU A 158 6.84 20.50 -1.50
CA GLU A 158 6.82 21.14 -0.19
C GLU A 158 6.22 22.56 -0.19
N GLU A 159 6.23 23.23 -1.34
CA GLU A 159 5.66 24.58 -1.48
C GLU A 159 4.12 24.56 -1.57
N ASP A 160 3.57 23.42 -1.99
CA ASP A 160 2.13 23.20 -2.12
C ASP A 160 1.47 22.64 -0.84
N ILE A 161 2.27 22.36 0.21
CA ILE A 161 1.81 21.78 1.47
C ILE A 161 2.18 22.75 2.63
N PRO A 162 1.33 23.72 2.93
CA PRO A 162 1.68 24.85 3.81
C PRO A 162 2.10 24.47 5.23
N ALA A 163 1.56 23.37 5.77
CA ALA A 163 1.82 22.93 7.14
C ALA A 163 3.05 22.00 7.26
N ILE A 164 3.77 21.71 6.16
CA ILE A 164 4.85 20.73 6.19
C ILE A 164 6.08 21.25 6.94
N ASN A 165 6.57 20.45 7.89
CA ASN A 165 7.86 20.67 8.54
C ASN A 165 8.94 19.82 7.88
N LEU A 166 9.87 20.46 7.18
CA LEU A 166 10.93 19.79 6.42
C LEU A 166 11.92 19.01 7.30
N GLU A 167 12.04 19.34 8.60
CA GLU A 167 12.86 18.57 9.53
C GLU A 167 12.31 17.16 9.77
N ARG A 168 11.02 16.95 9.52
CA ARG A 168 10.33 15.66 9.61
C ARG A 168 10.25 14.92 8.27
N CYS A 169 10.93 15.42 7.23
CA CYS A 169 10.87 14.88 5.87
C CYS A 169 12.22 14.29 5.44
N GLY A 170 12.19 13.39 4.47
CA GLY A 170 13.38 12.85 3.84
C GLY A 170 14.32 12.16 4.82
N LEU A 171 15.60 12.18 4.51
CA LEU A 171 16.64 11.60 5.37
C LEU A 171 16.76 12.28 6.74
N SER A 172 16.39 13.55 6.86
CA SER A 172 16.46 14.28 8.13
C SER A 172 15.35 13.85 9.09
N GLY A 173 14.16 13.60 8.57
CA GLY A 173 13.01 13.15 9.34
C GLY A 173 12.95 11.65 9.58
N SER A 174 13.87 10.88 9.01
CA SER A 174 13.88 9.41 9.06
C SER A 174 14.78 8.88 10.17
N PRO A 175 14.24 8.26 11.23
CA PRO A 175 15.03 7.56 12.25
C PRO A 175 15.76 6.33 11.68
N THR A 176 15.27 5.73 10.60
CA THR A 176 15.93 4.60 9.93
C THR A 176 16.63 5.04 8.64
N LYS A 177 17.76 4.39 8.33
CA LYS A 177 18.54 4.68 7.11
C LYS A 177 19.00 3.40 6.44
N VAL A 178 18.76 3.30 5.14
CA VAL A 178 19.27 2.18 4.32
C VAL A 178 20.80 2.27 4.29
N LYS A 179 21.47 1.25 4.83
CA LYS A 179 22.95 1.16 4.81
C LYS A 179 23.46 0.42 3.56
N LYS A 180 22.73 -0.59 3.10
CA LYS A 180 23.14 -1.43 1.96
C LYS A 180 21.92 -2.10 1.34
N THR A 181 21.87 -2.10 0.02
CA THR A 181 20.95 -2.92 -0.77
C THR A 181 21.73 -4.00 -1.49
N TYR A 182 21.15 -5.20 -1.60
CA TYR A 182 21.73 -6.31 -2.34
C TYR A 182 20.63 -7.22 -2.87
N THR A 183 20.92 -7.88 -3.98
CA THR A 183 20.04 -8.95 -4.49
C THR A 183 20.45 -10.25 -3.81
N PRO A 184 19.55 -10.92 -3.06
CA PRO A 184 19.89 -12.20 -2.47
C PRO A 184 20.15 -13.23 -3.58
N VAL A 185 21.28 -13.91 -3.50
CA VAL A 185 21.58 -15.06 -4.37
C VAL A 185 20.96 -16.29 -3.73
N THR A 186 19.87 -16.77 -4.29
CA THR A 186 19.23 -18.03 -3.89
C THR A 186 19.82 -19.16 -4.72
N GLU A 187 20.77 -19.90 -4.17
CA GLU A 187 21.18 -21.19 -4.75
C GLU A 187 20.06 -22.20 -4.50
N LYS A 188 19.44 -22.66 -5.57
CA LYS A 188 18.46 -23.73 -5.49
C LYS A 188 19.20 -25.08 -5.44
N ASN A 189 19.53 -25.53 -4.26
CA ASN A 189 20.07 -26.88 -4.02
C ASN A 189 18.94 -27.91 -4.00
N GLY A 190 18.15 -27.98 -5.07
CA GLY A 190 17.07 -28.93 -5.19
C GLY A 190 17.59 -30.30 -5.66
N VAL A 191 17.07 -31.38 -5.09
CA VAL A 191 17.29 -32.77 -5.58
C VAL A 191 16.21 -33.06 -6.61
N LYS A 192 16.64 -33.44 -7.83
CA LYS A 192 15.73 -33.86 -8.89
C LYS A 192 15.80 -35.38 -9.03
N LEU A 193 14.72 -36.05 -8.71
CA LEU A 193 14.59 -37.50 -8.87
C LEU A 193 14.03 -37.78 -10.27
N GLN A 194 14.80 -38.47 -11.11
CA GLN A 194 14.41 -38.84 -12.48
C GLN A 194 14.75 -40.33 -12.72
N ASP A 195 13.95 -40.96 -13.58
CA ASP A 195 14.17 -42.36 -14.04
C ASP A 195 14.26 -43.40 -12.90
N ILE A 196 13.48 -43.19 -11.82
CA ILE A 196 13.36 -44.10 -10.70
C ILE A 196 11.90 -44.53 -10.48
N GLU A 197 11.68 -45.70 -9.93
CA GLU A 197 10.36 -46.22 -9.59
C GLU A 197 9.67 -45.33 -8.55
N ALA A 198 8.34 -45.19 -8.65
CA ALA A 198 7.57 -44.30 -7.81
C ALA A 198 7.71 -44.57 -6.30
N GLU A 199 7.82 -45.87 -5.92
CA GLU A 199 8.02 -46.29 -4.54
C GLU A 199 9.38 -45.83 -3.98
N ASP A 200 10.43 -45.95 -4.77
CA ASP A 200 11.77 -45.50 -4.37
C ASP A 200 11.89 -43.98 -4.34
N ALA A 201 11.21 -43.28 -5.26
CA ALA A 201 11.10 -41.84 -5.22
C ALA A 201 10.40 -41.37 -3.92
N ALA A 202 9.29 -41.99 -3.54
CA ALA A 202 8.58 -41.70 -2.31
C ALA A 202 9.44 -41.91 -1.06
N LYS A 203 10.18 -43.03 -0.98
CA LYS A 203 11.12 -43.28 0.13
C LYS A 203 12.20 -42.23 0.24
N GLN A 204 12.75 -41.76 -0.89
CA GLN A 204 13.78 -40.74 -0.90
C GLN A 204 13.22 -39.38 -0.45
N VAL A 205 12.01 -39.01 -0.91
CA VAL A 205 11.35 -37.75 -0.46
C VAL A 205 11.09 -37.78 1.05
N VAL A 206 10.53 -38.88 1.58
CA VAL A 206 10.30 -39.02 3.03
C VAL A 206 11.60 -38.90 3.82
N LYS A 207 12.67 -39.55 3.33
CA LYS A 207 13.98 -39.42 3.96
C LYS A 207 14.50 -37.99 3.98
N LEU A 208 14.39 -37.27 2.85
CA LEU A 208 14.81 -35.86 2.77
C LEU A 208 14.03 -34.96 3.74
N ILE A 209 12.72 -35.19 3.89
CA ILE A 209 11.88 -34.45 4.84
C ILE A 209 12.27 -34.74 6.29
N TYR A 210 12.54 -36.03 6.59
CA TYR A 210 12.98 -36.46 7.91
C TYR A 210 14.37 -35.88 8.27
N ASP A 211 15.34 -35.99 7.33
CA ASP A 211 16.69 -35.47 7.52
C ASP A 211 16.69 -33.93 7.70
N ALA A 212 15.74 -33.22 7.05
CA ALA A 212 15.50 -31.78 7.21
C ALA A 212 14.78 -31.39 8.52
N LYS A 213 14.37 -32.40 9.35
CA LYS A 213 13.62 -32.19 10.61
C LYS A 213 12.32 -31.39 10.43
N ILE A 214 11.63 -31.63 9.33
CA ILE A 214 10.32 -31.02 9.02
C ILE A 214 9.19 -31.89 9.57
N LEU A 215 9.43 -33.19 9.73
CA LEU A 215 8.57 -34.20 10.38
C LEU A 215 9.25 -34.73 11.65
#